data_3d7222654a8b9b391ee53d04e427bbb2
#
_entry.id   3d7222654a8b9b391ee53d04e427bbb2
#
_cell.length_a   1.000
_cell.length_b   1.000
_cell.length_c   1.000
_cell.angle_alpha   90.00
_cell.angle_beta   90.00
_cell.angle_gamma   90.00
#
_symmetry.space_group_name_H-M   'P 1'
#
loop_
_entity.id
_entity.type
_entity.pdbx_description
1 polymer ?
#
loop_
_entity_poly.entity_id
_entity_poly.type
_entity_poly.pdbx_seq_one_letter_code
_entity_poly.pdbx_strand_id
1 'polypeptide(L)'
;RSSDLAAGEEFNINSPKQLGVILFEKLGLPNEKKTKTGYSTAADVLEKLAPEYPIVADILEYRQLTKLKSTYADGLSGYIASDGKIHTTLNQTITATGRLSSTEPNLQNIPIRIELGKLIRKVFLPEEGDLFVDSDYSQIELRVLAALSGDERMIEAFKNGQDIHRSTASLVFDTPFDEVTDLQRRNAKAVNFGIVYGISAFGLSNDLGISRKEAQG
;
A
#
# COMPACT_ATOMS: atom_id res chain seq x y z
N ARG A 1 -8.45 22.16 13.95
CA ARG A 1 -9.76 22.20 13.26
C ARG A 1 -9.75 23.07 12.00
N SER A 2 -8.69 22.99 11.19
CA SER A 2 -8.61 23.64 9.88
C SER A 2 -9.74 23.18 8.93
N SER A 3 -10.17 21.93 9.03
CA SER A 3 -11.27 21.36 8.25
C SER A 3 -12.62 22.03 8.53
N ASP A 4 -12.93 22.36 9.80
CA ASP A 4 -14.18 23.06 10.16
C ASP A 4 -14.19 24.49 9.60
N LEU A 5 -13.02 25.16 9.66
CA LEU A 5 -12.86 26.50 9.08
C LEU A 5 -13.01 26.48 7.55
N ALA A 6 -12.42 25.51 6.88
CA ALA A 6 -12.53 25.36 5.44
C ALA A 6 -13.94 24.97 4.98
N ALA A 7 -14.68 24.21 5.80
CA ALA A 7 -16.06 23.83 5.54
C ALA A 7 -17.07 24.93 5.89
N GLY A 8 -16.68 25.92 6.71
CA GLY A 8 -17.56 26.97 7.20
C GLY A 8 -18.54 26.52 8.29
N GLU A 9 -18.40 25.29 8.79
CA GLU A 9 -19.21 24.71 9.87
C GLU A 9 -18.49 23.58 10.58
N GLU A 10 -18.95 23.26 11.79
CA GLU A 10 -18.49 22.07 12.52
C GLU A 10 -19.14 20.78 11.96
N PHE A 11 -18.34 19.76 11.74
CA PHE A 11 -18.80 18.45 11.31
C PHE A 11 -17.92 17.32 11.85
N ASN A 12 -18.44 16.10 11.88
CA ASN A 12 -17.65 14.94 12.25
C ASN A 12 -16.85 14.41 11.06
N ILE A 13 -15.58 14.76 10.98
CA ILE A 13 -14.63 14.34 9.93
C ILE A 13 -14.49 12.80 9.83
N ASN A 14 -14.77 12.08 10.93
CA ASN A 14 -14.74 10.61 10.97
C ASN A 14 -16.03 9.97 10.46
N SER A 15 -17.08 10.76 10.19
CA SER A 15 -18.32 10.27 9.58
C SER A 15 -18.24 10.37 8.05
N PRO A 16 -18.13 9.25 7.30
CA PRO A 16 -18.09 9.28 5.85
C PRO A 16 -19.32 9.98 5.24
N LYS A 17 -20.48 9.83 5.89
CA LYS A 17 -21.72 10.44 5.43
C LYS A 17 -21.67 11.97 5.55
N GLN A 18 -21.29 12.51 6.71
CA GLN A 18 -21.18 13.97 6.90
C GLN A 18 -20.08 14.55 6.01
N LEU A 19 -18.92 13.90 5.97
CA LEU A 19 -17.82 14.33 5.13
C LEU A 19 -18.21 14.34 3.65
N GLY A 20 -18.95 13.35 3.17
CA GLY A 20 -19.45 13.32 1.79
C GLY A 20 -20.35 14.48 1.46
N VAL A 21 -21.27 14.85 2.36
CA VAL A 21 -22.15 16.02 2.20
C VAL A 21 -21.31 17.32 2.14
N ILE A 22 -20.35 17.48 3.06
CA ILE A 22 -19.48 18.67 3.09
C ILE A 22 -18.70 18.81 1.79
N LEU A 23 -17.99 17.77 1.37
CA LEU A 23 -17.12 17.84 0.20
C LEU A 23 -17.89 17.99 -1.11
N PHE A 24 -18.94 17.20 -1.31
CA PHE A 24 -19.56 17.04 -2.62
C PHE A 24 -20.86 17.88 -2.81
N GLU A 25 -21.57 18.21 -1.74
CA GLU A 25 -22.78 19.04 -1.83
C GLU A 25 -22.49 20.50 -1.47
N LYS A 26 -21.76 20.76 -0.38
CA LYS A 26 -21.53 22.13 0.09
C LYS A 26 -20.35 22.80 -0.58
N LEU A 27 -19.21 22.11 -0.66
CA LEU A 27 -18.01 22.63 -1.32
C LEU A 27 -18.00 22.37 -2.84
N GLY A 28 -18.93 21.54 -3.35
CA GLY A 28 -19.12 21.31 -4.77
C GLY A 28 -17.96 20.58 -5.47
N LEU A 29 -17.18 19.76 -4.74
CA LEU A 29 -16.11 19.00 -5.34
C LEU A 29 -16.66 17.97 -6.34
N PRO A 30 -15.93 17.65 -7.43
CA PRO A 30 -16.36 16.63 -8.39
C PRO A 30 -16.46 15.27 -7.73
N ASN A 31 -17.53 14.53 -8.05
CA ASN A 31 -17.77 13.19 -7.54
C ASN A 31 -18.03 12.21 -8.66
N GLU A 32 -17.09 11.26 -8.84
CA GLU A 32 -17.20 10.21 -9.84
C GLU A 32 -17.82 8.91 -9.29
N LYS A 33 -17.96 8.76 -7.96
CA LYS A 33 -18.30 7.48 -7.34
C LYS A 33 -19.31 7.64 -6.22
N LYS A 34 -20.55 7.21 -6.49
CA LYS A 34 -21.61 7.10 -5.47
C LYS A 34 -21.68 5.68 -4.93
N THR A 35 -21.92 5.54 -3.64
CA THR A 35 -22.23 4.27 -2.98
C THR A 35 -23.74 4.15 -2.75
N LYS A 36 -24.20 2.97 -2.32
CA LYS A 36 -25.63 2.78 -1.96
C LYS A 36 -26.09 3.72 -0.83
N THR A 37 -25.18 4.21 -0.01
CA THR A 37 -25.45 5.04 1.18
C THR A 37 -25.06 6.50 1.02
N GLY A 38 -24.64 6.93 -0.19
CA GLY A 38 -24.22 8.30 -0.48
C GLY A 38 -22.90 8.40 -1.23
N TYR A 39 -22.14 9.47 -0.94
CA TYR A 39 -20.89 9.74 -1.61
C TYR A 39 -19.74 8.86 -1.07
N SER A 40 -18.89 8.37 -1.96
CA SER A 40 -17.68 7.68 -1.54
C SER A 40 -16.62 8.69 -1.06
N THR A 41 -16.16 8.51 0.17
CA THR A 41 -15.01 9.24 0.74
C THR A 41 -13.83 8.29 0.98
N ALA A 42 -13.74 7.22 0.20
CA ALA A 42 -12.61 6.27 0.26
C ALA A 42 -11.30 6.96 -0.17
N ALA A 43 -10.17 6.42 0.30
CA ALA A 43 -8.86 7.03 0.04
C ALA A 43 -8.57 7.19 -1.46
N ASP A 44 -8.89 6.18 -2.26
CA ASP A 44 -8.72 6.18 -3.72
C ASP A 44 -9.47 7.33 -4.43
N VAL A 45 -10.60 7.75 -3.88
CA VAL A 45 -11.39 8.88 -4.39
C VAL A 45 -10.79 10.21 -3.94
N LEU A 46 -10.43 10.31 -2.66
CA LEU A 46 -9.89 11.55 -2.09
C LEU A 46 -8.47 11.85 -2.60
N GLU A 47 -7.63 10.86 -2.80
CA GLU A 47 -6.28 11.03 -3.33
C GLU A 47 -6.26 11.67 -4.72
N LYS A 48 -7.27 11.42 -5.55
CA LYS A 48 -7.40 12.07 -6.86
C LYS A 48 -7.74 13.56 -6.77
N LEU A 49 -8.43 13.94 -5.71
CA LEU A 49 -8.87 15.32 -5.48
C LEU A 49 -7.85 16.14 -4.68
N ALA A 50 -7.00 15.49 -3.89
CA ALA A 50 -6.05 16.17 -3.01
C ALA A 50 -5.13 17.18 -3.69
N PRO A 51 -4.62 16.97 -4.93
CA PRO A 51 -3.77 17.95 -5.62
C PRO A 51 -4.47 19.28 -5.90
N GLU A 52 -5.79 19.27 -6.11
CA GLU A 52 -6.55 20.46 -6.46
C GLU A 52 -7.26 21.10 -5.26
N TYR A 53 -7.52 20.31 -4.21
CA TYR A 53 -8.33 20.74 -3.06
C TYR A 53 -7.57 20.55 -1.74
N PRO A 54 -6.97 21.60 -1.16
CA PRO A 54 -6.18 21.50 0.08
C PRO A 54 -6.92 20.85 1.25
N ILE A 55 -8.22 21.12 1.40
CA ILE A 55 -9.04 20.49 2.45
C ILE A 55 -9.02 18.94 2.35
N VAL A 56 -8.94 18.41 1.14
CA VAL A 56 -8.90 16.95 0.93
C VAL A 56 -7.55 16.38 1.37
N ALA A 57 -6.46 17.08 1.12
CA ALA A 57 -5.14 16.72 1.61
C ALA A 57 -5.10 16.69 3.15
N ASP A 58 -5.65 17.73 3.80
CA ASP A 58 -5.77 17.81 5.28
C ASP A 58 -6.59 16.65 5.85
N ILE A 59 -7.69 16.27 5.17
CA ILE A 59 -8.53 15.14 5.59
C ILE A 59 -7.79 13.81 5.47
N LEU A 60 -7.05 13.60 4.39
CA LEU A 60 -6.24 12.40 4.21
C LEU A 60 -5.15 12.30 5.28
N GLU A 61 -4.44 13.38 5.56
CA GLU A 61 -3.44 13.46 6.62
C GLU A 61 -4.06 13.19 7.99
N TYR A 62 -5.17 13.84 8.32
CA TYR A 62 -5.89 13.61 9.56
C TYR A 62 -6.28 12.14 9.75
N ARG A 63 -6.85 11.51 8.72
CA ARG A 63 -7.22 10.08 8.76
C ARG A 63 -6.02 9.19 8.98
N GLN A 64 -4.91 9.50 8.32
CA GLN A 64 -3.65 8.78 8.47
C GLN A 64 -3.12 8.88 9.90
N LEU A 65 -3.05 10.10 10.45
CA LEU A 65 -2.60 10.35 11.82
C LEU A 65 -3.52 9.70 12.86
N THR A 66 -4.83 9.80 12.67
CA THR A 66 -5.81 9.19 13.57
C THR A 66 -5.69 7.68 13.58
N LYS A 67 -5.49 7.05 12.41
CA LYS A 67 -5.26 5.62 12.31
C LYS A 67 -3.97 5.20 13.01
N LEU A 68 -2.88 5.94 12.81
CA LEU A 68 -1.61 5.67 13.48
C LEU A 68 -1.75 5.77 14.99
N LYS A 69 -2.39 6.83 15.47
CA LYS A 69 -2.61 7.05 16.90
C LYS A 69 -3.47 5.93 17.50
N SER A 70 -4.66 5.69 16.95
CA SER A 70 -5.61 4.74 17.55
C SER A 70 -5.14 3.29 17.46
N THR A 71 -4.53 2.88 16.35
CA THR A 71 -4.14 1.48 16.13
C THR A 71 -2.81 1.15 16.78
N TYR A 72 -1.84 2.06 16.70
CA TYR A 72 -0.47 1.77 17.13
C TYR A 72 -0.05 2.50 18.39
N ALA A 73 -0.20 3.83 18.48
CA ALA A 73 0.25 4.56 19.65
C ALA A 73 -0.59 4.21 20.91
N ASP A 74 -1.91 4.28 20.79
CA ASP A 74 -2.81 3.95 21.89
C ASP A 74 -3.13 2.44 21.93
N GLY A 75 -3.34 1.83 20.76
CA GLY A 75 -3.80 0.46 20.63
C GLY A 75 -2.79 -0.58 21.08
N LEU A 76 -1.50 -0.43 20.73
CA LEU A 76 -0.48 -1.43 21.08
C LEU A 76 -0.18 -1.48 22.58
N SER A 77 -0.32 -0.36 23.28
CA SER A 77 -0.05 -0.30 24.73
C SER A 77 -0.94 -1.26 25.52
N GLY A 78 -2.17 -1.51 25.06
CA GLY A 78 -3.09 -2.46 25.68
C GLY A 78 -2.70 -3.93 25.54
N TYR A 79 -1.75 -4.24 24.64
CA TYR A 79 -1.27 -5.60 24.39
C TYR A 79 0.08 -5.91 25.08
N ILE A 80 0.64 -4.95 25.82
CA ILE A 80 1.88 -5.18 26.57
C ILE A 80 1.54 -6.11 27.75
N ALA A 81 2.13 -7.29 27.74
CA ALA A 81 1.96 -8.30 28.78
C ALA A 81 2.84 -7.99 30.02
N SER A 82 2.69 -8.78 31.08
CA SER A 82 3.43 -8.63 32.33
C SER A 82 4.95 -8.78 32.18
N ASP A 83 5.41 -9.42 31.11
CA ASP A 83 6.82 -9.57 30.76
C ASP A 83 7.37 -8.39 29.93
N GLY A 84 6.54 -7.35 29.68
CA GLY A 84 6.91 -6.19 28.88
C GLY A 84 6.89 -6.41 27.38
N LYS A 85 6.41 -7.57 26.90
CA LYS A 85 6.37 -7.93 25.47
C LYS A 85 4.95 -7.87 24.91
N ILE A 86 4.87 -7.80 23.59
CA ILE A 86 3.61 -7.95 22.84
C ILE A 86 3.62 -9.31 22.19
N HIS A 87 2.62 -10.14 22.51
CA HIS A 87 2.45 -11.50 22.00
C HIS A 87 1.31 -11.53 21.00
N THR A 88 1.65 -11.54 19.71
CA THR A 88 0.65 -11.72 18.65
C THR A 88 0.30 -13.18 18.46
N THR A 89 -0.90 -13.45 17.98
CA THR A 89 -1.29 -14.78 17.50
C THR A 89 -1.03 -14.89 16.00
N LEU A 90 -0.22 -15.89 15.61
CA LEU A 90 0.06 -16.22 14.21
C LEU A 90 -0.83 -17.38 13.77
N ASN A 91 -1.76 -17.10 12.85
CA ASN A 91 -2.68 -18.11 12.33
C ASN A 91 -2.14 -18.67 11.01
N GLN A 92 -2.03 -19.99 10.91
CA GLN A 92 -1.49 -20.72 9.76
C GLN A 92 -2.54 -21.13 8.72
N THR A 93 -3.82 -21.12 9.08
CA THR A 93 -4.91 -21.75 8.29
C THR A 93 -5.99 -20.78 7.85
N ILE A 94 -5.84 -19.48 8.11
CA ILE A 94 -6.89 -18.49 7.84
C ILE A 94 -6.88 -17.99 6.38
N THR A 95 -5.68 -17.76 5.82
CA THR A 95 -5.55 -17.22 4.47
C THR A 95 -5.69 -18.31 3.41
N ALA A 96 -6.40 -18.00 2.31
CA ALA A 96 -6.51 -18.92 1.18
C ALA A 96 -5.18 -19.17 0.46
N THR A 97 -4.20 -18.29 0.65
CA THR A 97 -2.87 -18.37 0.00
C THR A 97 -1.84 -19.18 0.78
N GLY A 98 -2.16 -19.66 1.99
CA GLY A 98 -1.21 -20.31 2.89
C GLY A 98 -0.26 -19.35 3.61
N ARG A 99 -0.40 -18.03 3.45
CA ARG A 99 0.36 -17.04 4.22
C ARG A 99 -0.12 -17.03 5.68
N LEU A 100 0.77 -16.68 6.60
CA LEU A 100 0.39 -16.40 7.99
C LEU A 100 -0.48 -15.14 8.06
N SER A 101 -1.41 -15.11 9.00
CA SER A 101 -2.07 -13.87 9.43
C SER A 101 -1.78 -13.61 10.91
N SER A 102 -1.67 -12.34 11.27
CA SER A 102 -1.35 -11.90 12.64
C SER A 102 -2.57 -11.21 13.23
N THR A 103 -2.96 -11.61 14.46
CA THR A 103 -4.09 -11.04 15.20
C THR A 103 -3.74 -10.85 16.65
N GLU A 104 -4.41 -9.90 17.30
CA GLU A 104 -4.36 -9.63 18.74
C GLU A 104 -2.94 -9.37 19.30
N PRO A 105 -2.24 -8.35 18.81
CA PRO A 105 -2.56 -7.40 17.74
C PRO A 105 -2.07 -7.86 16.37
N ASN A 106 -2.59 -7.24 15.28
CA ASN A 106 -2.02 -7.46 13.94
C ASN A 106 -0.72 -6.67 13.78
N LEU A 107 0.42 -7.35 13.84
CA LEU A 107 1.75 -6.76 13.66
C LEU A 107 2.23 -6.71 12.21
N GLN A 108 1.53 -7.37 11.27
CA GLN A 108 1.91 -7.40 9.86
C GLN A 108 1.57 -6.10 9.11
N ASN A 109 0.71 -5.26 9.68
CA ASN A 109 0.23 -4.02 9.06
C ASN A 109 0.90 -2.75 9.57
N ILE A 110 2.02 -2.86 10.30
CA ILE A 110 2.77 -1.69 10.77
C ILE A 110 3.29 -0.92 9.56
N PRO A 111 2.94 0.38 9.41
CA PRO A 111 3.33 1.15 8.23
C PRO A 111 4.85 1.29 8.10
N ILE A 112 5.37 1.20 6.87
CA ILE A 112 6.80 1.37 6.59
C ILE A 112 7.11 2.52 5.64
N ARG A 113 6.10 2.98 4.86
CA ARG A 113 6.30 3.98 3.82
C ARG A 113 6.25 5.42 4.32
N ILE A 114 5.58 5.64 5.44
CA ILE A 114 5.40 6.96 6.04
C ILE A 114 6.36 7.14 7.21
N GLU A 115 6.94 8.33 7.35
CA GLU A 115 7.96 8.61 8.38
C GLU A 115 7.47 8.33 9.82
N LEU A 116 6.25 8.76 10.14
CA LEU A 116 5.65 8.45 11.45
C LEU A 116 5.45 6.95 11.67
N GLY A 117 5.13 6.20 10.61
CA GLY A 117 5.03 4.73 10.68
C GLY A 117 6.37 4.07 10.98
N LYS A 118 7.46 4.60 10.43
CA LYS A 118 8.82 4.14 10.74
C LYS A 118 9.17 4.35 12.22
N LEU A 119 8.68 5.43 12.85
CA LEU A 119 8.88 5.66 14.27
C LEU A 119 8.18 4.61 15.15
N ILE A 120 7.01 4.12 14.73
CA ILE A 120 6.31 3.03 15.43
C ILE A 120 7.16 1.77 15.48
N ARG A 121 7.88 1.45 14.41
CA ARG A 121 8.78 0.27 14.40
C ARG A 121 9.92 0.37 15.39
N LYS A 122 10.38 1.58 15.72
CA LYS A 122 11.48 1.81 16.67
C LYS A 122 11.10 1.52 18.12
N VAL A 123 9.82 1.37 18.46
CA VAL A 123 9.39 1.00 19.82
C VAL A 123 9.58 -0.49 20.11
N PHE A 124 9.73 -1.31 19.06
CA PHE A 124 10.05 -2.73 19.21
C PHE A 124 11.55 -2.88 19.39
N LEU A 125 11.95 -3.28 20.57
CA LEU A 125 13.35 -3.45 20.95
C LEU A 125 13.63 -4.93 21.24
N PRO A 126 14.82 -5.45 20.91
CA PRO A 126 15.24 -6.75 21.41
C PRO A 126 15.51 -6.68 22.91
N GLU A 127 15.61 -7.81 23.58
CA GLU A 127 16.08 -7.85 24.97
C GLU A 127 17.54 -7.36 25.05
N GLU A 128 17.95 -6.96 26.25
CA GLU A 128 19.33 -6.51 26.47
C GLU A 128 20.32 -7.64 26.12
N GLY A 129 21.25 -7.33 25.22
CA GLY A 129 22.21 -8.30 24.71
C GLY A 129 21.75 -9.08 23.46
N ASP A 130 20.48 -8.96 23.06
CA ASP A 130 19.94 -9.59 21.88
C ASP A 130 19.93 -8.65 20.66
N LEU A 131 19.75 -9.22 19.47
CA LEU A 131 19.63 -8.52 18.21
C LEU A 131 18.42 -9.03 17.42
N PHE A 132 17.74 -8.12 16.72
CA PHE A 132 16.83 -8.55 15.67
C PHE A 132 17.63 -9.04 14.45
N VAL A 133 17.27 -10.22 13.98
CA VAL A 133 17.75 -10.76 12.70
C VAL A 133 16.57 -10.82 11.76
N ASP A 134 16.65 -10.04 10.67
CA ASP A 134 15.64 -10.01 9.61
C ASP A 134 16.23 -10.64 8.34
N SER A 135 15.53 -11.62 7.79
CA SER A 135 15.94 -12.31 6.56
C SER A 135 14.71 -12.57 5.70
N ASP A 136 14.75 -12.13 4.46
CA ASP A 136 13.67 -12.29 3.49
C ASP A 136 14.18 -12.92 2.19
N TYR A 137 13.32 -13.70 1.56
CA TYR A 137 13.60 -14.25 0.23
C TYR A 137 13.43 -13.16 -0.83
N SER A 138 14.52 -12.86 -1.55
CA SER A 138 14.46 -11.90 -2.64
C SER A 138 13.59 -12.43 -3.78
N GLN A 139 12.43 -11.78 -3.98
CA GLN A 139 11.52 -12.02 -5.12
C GLN A 139 11.08 -13.49 -5.28
N ILE A 140 10.75 -14.15 -4.19
CA ILE A 140 10.48 -15.59 -4.18
C ILE A 140 9.34 -15.98 -5.13
N GLU A 141 8.26 -15.19 -5.21
CA GLU A 141 7.14 -15.49 -6.09
C GLU A 141 7.57 -15.51 -7.57
N LEU A 142 8.41 -14.57 -8.00
CA LEU A 142 8.90 -14.53 -9.38
C LEU A 142 9.91 -15.66 -9.66
N ARG A 143 10.69 -16.07 -8.65
CA ARG A 143 11.58 -17.24 -8.78
C ARG A 143 10.79 -18.53 -8.94
N VAL A 144 9.73 -18.69 -8.16
CA VAL A 144 8.82 -19.84 -8.28
C VAL A 144 8.11 -19.81 -9.64
N LEU A 145 7.64 -18.64 -10.08
CA LEU A 145 7.04 -18.49 -11.41
C LEU A 145 8.02 -18.90 -12.52
N ALA A 146 9.26 -18.42 -12.47
CA ALA A 146 10.29 -18.79 -13.43
C ALA A 146 10.53 -20.32 -13.47
N ALA A 147 10.59 -20.93 -12.30
CA ALA A 147 10.78 -22.39 -12.20
C ALA A 147 9.58 -23.18 -12.74
N LEU A 148 8.36 -22.76 -12.44
CA LEU A 148 7.14 -23.46 -12.84
C LEU A 148 6.81 -23.23 -14.33
N SER A 149 7.07 -22.04 -14.86
CA SER A 149 6.85 -21.74 -16.29
C SER A 149 7.92 -22.35 -17.20
N GLY A 150 9.11 -22.59 -16.66
CA GLY A 150 10.28 -23.00 -17.45
C GLY A 150 10.81 -21.86 -18.34
N ASP A 151 10.47 -20.61 -18.06
CA ASP A 151 10.95 -19.46 -18.84
C ASP A 151 12.47 -19.30 -18.67
N GLU A 152 13.21 -19.67 -19.72
CA GLU A 152 14.66 -19.68 -19.71
C GLU A 152 15.26 -18.31 -19.45
N ARG A 153 14.64 -17.23 -19.95
CA ARG A 153 15.12 -15.86 -19.75
C ARG A 153 15.00 -15.42 -18.29
N MET A 154 13.87 -15.71 -17.67
CA MET A 154 13.68 -15.44 -16.25
C MET A 154 14.65 -16.26 -15.40
N ILE A 155 14.81 -17.55 -15.70
CA ILE A 155 15.73 -18.44 -14.99
C ILE A 155 17.17 -17.94 -15.12
N GLU A 156 17.60 -17.57 -16.31
CA GLU A 156 18.95 -17.04 -16.56
C GLU A 156 19.18 -15.71 -15.85
N ALA A 157 18.22 -14.78 -15.90
CA ALA A 157 18.29 -13.51 -15.19
C ALA A 157 18.50 -13.72 -13.68
N PHE A 158 17.76 -14.65 -13.06
CA PHE A 158 17.92 -14.96 -11.65
C PHE A 158 19.26 -15.66 -11.34
N LYS A 159 19.73 -16.56 -12.19
CA LYS A 159 21.06 -17.23 -12.03
C LYS A 159 22.19 -16.23 -12.10
N ASN A 160 22.07 -15.23 -12.96
CA ASN A 160 23.08 -14.17 -13.15
C ASN A 160 22.95 -13.01 -12.13
N GLY A 161 22.01 -13.10 -11.17
CA GLY A 161 21.79 -12.05 -10.18
C GLY A 161 21.27 -10.73 -10.76
N GLN A 162 20.67 -10.79 -11.96
CA GLN A 162 20.14 -9.60 -12.64
C GLN A 162 18.84 -9.13 -11.99
N ASP A 163 18.56 -7.83 -12.09
CA ASP A 163 17.30 -7.24 -11.70
C ASP A 163 16.21 -7.64 -12.71
N ILE A 164 15.33 -8.57 -12.33
CA ILE A 164 14.27 -9.08 -13.20
C ILE A 164 13.32 -7.99 -13.69
N HIS A 165 13.07 -6.94 -12.89
CA HIS A 165 12.23 -5.83 -13.32
C HIS A 165 12.93 -4.95 -14.36
N ARG A 166 14.24 -4.79 -14.23
CA ARG A 166 15.06 -4.09 -15.22
C ARG A 166 15.17 -4.92 -16.51
N SER A 167 15.32 -6.23 -16.40
CA SER A 167 15.31 -7.14 -17.56
C SER A 167 13.97 -7.09 -18.31
N THR A 168 12.86 -7.14 -17.56
CA THR A 168 11.52 -6.97 -18.17
C THR A 168 11.36 -5.61 -18.83
N ALA A 169 11.79 -4.53 -18.16
CA ALA A 169 11.73 -3.19 -18.73
C ALA A 169 12.53 -3.06 -20.01
N SER A 170 13.73 -3.63 -20.06
CA SER A 170 14.57 -3.67 -21.26
C SER A 170 13.84 -4.29 -22.45
N LEU A 171 13.13 -5.39 -22.22
CA LEU A 171 12.36 -6.08 -23.26
C LEU A 171 11.10 -5.31 -23.67
N VAL A 172 10.32 -4.83 -22.70
CA VAL A 172 9.02 -4.18 -22.97
C VAL A 172 9.20 -2.81 -23.64
N PHE A 173 10.23 -2.06 -23.25
CA PHE A 173 10.48 -0.72 -23.76
C PHE A 173 11.56 -0.67 -24.85
N ASP A 174 12.05 -1.83 -25.29
CA ASP A 174 13.14 -1.94 -26.29
C ASP A 174 14.33 -1.01 -25.94
N THR A 175 14.72 -1.03 -24.67
CA THR A 175 15.77 -0.17 -24.10
C THR A 175 16.93 -1.04 -23.63
N PRO A 176 18.19 -0.73 -23.94
CA PRO A 176 19.33 -1.47 -23.39
C PRO A 176 19.26 -1.57 -21.87
N PHE A 177 19.62 -2.72 -21.30
CA PHE A 177 19.51 -3.02 -19.87
C PHE A 177 20.10 -1.92 -18.97
N ASP A 178 21.27 -1.39 -19.35
CA ASP A 178 21.97 -0.36 -18.59
C ASP A 178 21.36 1.04 -18.72
N GLU A 179 20.55 1.26 -19.77
CA GLU A 179 19.86 2.53 -20.04
C GLU A 179 18.43 2.56 -19.52
N VAL A 180 17.93 1.46 -18.96
CA VAL A 180 16.59 1.39 -18.36
C VAL A 180 16.46 2.41 -17.22
N THR A 181 15.51 3.32 -17.35
CA THR A 181 15.23 4.34 -16.34
C THR A 181 14.49 3.75 -15.11
N ASP A 182 14.56 4.45 -13.98
CA ASP A 182 13.82 4.05 -12.78
C ASP A 182 12.31 4.03 -12.98
N LEU A 183 11.78 4.87 -13.87
CA LEU A 183 10.37 4.87 -14.25
C LEU A 183 10.00 3.61 -15.02
N GLN A 184 10.76 3.27 -16.04
CA GLN A 184 10.56 2.04 -16.82
C GLN A 184 10.65 0.79 -15.94
N ARG A 185 11.67 0.73 -15.06
CA ARG A 185 11.83 -0.36 -14.10
C ARG A 185 10.62 -0.47 -13.15
N ARG A 186 10.11 0.65 -12.64
CA ARG A 186 8.92 0.68 -11.78
C ARG A 186 7.67 0.21 -12.51
N ASN A 187 7.48 0.62 -13.76
CA ASN A 187 6.37 0.18 -14.60
C ASN A 187 6.46 -1.33 -14.87
N ALA A 188 7.64 -1.83 -15.24
CA ALA A 188 7.86 -3.27 -15.42
C ALA A 188 7.62 -4.06 -14.13
N LYS A 189 7.96 -3.50 -12.97
CA LYS A 189 7.63 -4.11 -11.67
C LYS A 189 6.12 -4.27 -11.48
N ALA A 190 5.33 -3.25 -11.81
CA ALA A 190 3.87 -3.31 -11.73
C ALA A 190 3.31 -4.37 -12.69
N VAL A 191 3.86 -4.46 -13.92
CA VAL A 191 3.49 -5.49 -14.90
C VAL A 191 3.81 -6.89 -14.40
N ASN A 192 5.03 -7.14 -13.92
CA ASN A 192 5.46 -8.43 -13.41
C ASN A 192 4.56 -8.93 -12.27
N PHE A 193 4.30 -8.08 -11.29
CA PHE A 193 3.37 -8.42 -10.21
C PHE A 193 1.92 -8.54 -10.69
N GLY A 194 1.53 -7.70 -11.65
CA GLY A 194 0.23 -7.77 -12.28
C GLY A 194 -0.04 -9.14 -12.91
N ILE A 195 0.92 -9.67 -13.66
CA ILE A 195 0.83 -11.00 -14.27
C ILE A 195 0.69 -12.08 -13.18
N VAL A 196 1.53 -12.04 -12.15
CA VAL A 196 1.52 -13.03 -11.06
C VAL A 196 0.18 -13.05 -10.31
N TYR A 197 -0.40 -11.90 -10.07
CA TYR A 197 -1.65 -11.76 -9.31
C TYR A 197 -2.91 -11.66 -10.19
N GLY A 198 -2.78 -11.81 -11.50
CA GLY A 198 -3.93 -11.78 -12.42
C GLY A 198 -4.57 -10.40 -12.52
N ILE A 199 -3.77 -9.34 -12.60
CA ILE A 199 -4.28 -7.97 -12.74
C ILE A 199 -5.10 -7.82 -14.02
N SER A 200 -6.23 -7.11 -13.94
CA SER A 200 -6.98 -6.73 -15.13
C SER A 200 -6.34 -5.52 -15.84
N ALA A 201 -6.63 -5.34 -17.12
CA ALA A 201 -6.20 -4.14 -17.85
C ALA A 201 -6.67 -2.83 -17.17
N PHE A 202 -7.80 -2.87 -16.47
CA PHE A 202 -8.27 -1.74 -15.67
C PHE A 202 -7.37 -1.49 -14.45
N GLY A 203 -6.97 -2.54 -13.73
CA GLY A 203 -6.04 -2.42 -12.60
C GLY A 203 -4.69 -1.89 -13.07
N LEU A 204 -4.14 -2.47 -14.14
CA LEU A 204 -2.86 -2.05 -14.73
C LEU A 204 -2.88 -0.60 -15.19
N SER A 205 -3.97 -0.15 -15.85
CA SER A 205 -4.10 1.24 -16.28
C SER A 205 -4.08 2.24 -15.13
N ASN A 206 -4.71 1.89 -14.00
CA ASN A 206 -4.68 2.72 -12.80
C ASN A 206 -3.30 2.76 -12.14
N ASP A 207 -2.61 1.61 -12.07
CA ASP A 207 -1.29 1.51 -11.42
C ASP A 207 -0.21 2.25 -12.21
N LEU A 208 -0.29 2.22 -13.53
CA LEU A 208 0.67 2.87 -14.41
C LEU A 208 0.29 4.30 -14.80
N GLY A 209 -0.94 4.75 -14.53
CA GLY A 209 -1.45 6.06 -14.97
C GLY A 209 -1.60 6.18 -16.48
N ILE A 210 -1.85 5.07 -17.18
CA ILE A 210 -2.04 5.00 -18.63
C ILE A 210 -3.50 4.72 -18.99
N SER A 211 -3.84 4.87 -20.27
CA SER A 211 -5.19 4.53 -20.74
C SER A 211 -5.44 3.02 -20.67
N ARG A 212 -6.72 2.63 -20.51
CA ARG A 212 -7.11 1.21 -20.51
C ARG A 212 -6.75 0.50 -21.84
N LYS A 213 -6.76 1.24 -22.94
CA LYS A 213 -6.40 0.72 -24.27
C LYS A 213 -4.90 0.38 -24.32
N GLU A 214 -4.05 1.24 -23.79
CA GLU A 214 -2.61 0.97 -23.68
C GLU A 214 -2.31 -0.18 -22.71
N ALA A 215 -3.08 -0.33 -21.65
CA ALA A 215 -2.93 -1.45 -20.72
C ALA A 215 -3.42 -2.80 -21.28
N GLN A 216 -4.14 -2.82 -22.39
CA GLN A 216 -4.62 -4.03 -23.07
C GLN A 216 -3.70 -4.53 -24.17
N GLY A 217 -2.88 -3.66 -24.77
CA GLY A 217 -1.91 -3.99 -25.80
C GLY A 217 -0.64 -4.56 -25.24
#